data_96af331fbf8882242d066fd9e724bb95
#
_entry.id   96af331fbf8882242d066fd9e724bb95
#
_cell.length_a   1.000
_cell.length_b   1.000
_cell.length_c   1.000
_cell.angle_alpha   90.00
_cell.angle_beta   90.00
_cell.angle_gamma   90.00
#
_symmetry.space_group_name_H-M   'P 1'
#
loop_
_entity.id
_entity.type
_entity.pdbx_description
1 polymer ?
#
loop_
_entity_poly.entity_id
_entity_poly.type
_entity_poly.pdbx_seq_one_letter_code
_entity_poly.pdbx_strand_id
1 'polypeptide(L)'
;MKTTQLFLVALAACLFTSCASREGGENVPSSSGRDALGHRPGPKGFRTVVIDAGHGGEDSGAQSWSTSELEKDLALDVARRVQRELSGQFRVVMMRNSDTFIDLDERVARASQHGDGVLVSIHFNSGPSYLHGPETYYWRVDSYSLARRIQRKLEALAGNEARGLVRRRLRLTRNPQIPCVLAECGYLSNAEEARFASDPGYRGRLAGAIASAIREQALYGDQGTGPLPPPLNAPLSRPTDAPE
;
A
#
# COMPACT_ATOMS: atom_id res chain seq x y z
N MET A 1 49.89 70.00 -30.21
CA MET A 1 50.72 69.00 -29.54
C MET A 1 50.01 68.58 -28.31
N LYS A 2 49.31 67.47 -28.33
CA LYS A 2 48.62 66.90 -27.19
C LYS A 2 49.09 65.47 -27.02
N THR A 3 49.79 65.18 -25.98
CA THR A 3 50.31 63.91 -25.54
C THR A 3 49.20 63.10 -24.89
N THR A 4 48.86 61.98 -25.44
CA THR A 4 47.88 61.07 -24.91
C THR A 4 48.61 60.04 -24.04
N GLN A 5 48.35 60.01 -22.76
CA GLN A 5 48.86 59.03 -21.82
C GLN A 5 47.94 57.77 -21.90
N LEU A 6 48.56 56.65 -22.15
CA LEU A 6 47.93 55.34 -22.17
C LEU A 6 47.98 54.79 -20.75
N PHE A 7 46.82 54.59 -20.11
CA PHE A 7 46.73 53.88 -18.82
C PHE A 7 46.58 52.38 -19.10
N LEU A 8 47.60 51.64 -18.69
CA LEU A 8 47.55 50.16 -18.68
C LEU A 8 46.80 49.73 -17.39
N VAL A 9 45.63 49.15 -17.54
CA VAL A 9 44.92 48.52 -16.40
C VAL A 9 45.35 47.06 -16.39
N ALA A 10 46.13 46.69 -15.39
CA ALA A 10 46.49 45.30 -15.13
C ALA A 10 45.29 44.60 -14.44
N LEU A 11 44.68 43.68 -15.17
CA LEU A 11 43.59 42.82 -14.63
C LEU A 11 44.22 41.65 -13.89
N ALA A 12 44.23 41.70 -12.55
CA ALA A 12 44.62 40.58 -11.70
C ALA A 12 43.53 39.52 -11.71
N ALA A 13 43.74 38.42 -12.40
CA ALA A 13 42.86 37.24 -12.34
C ALA A 13 43.13 36.49 -11.02
N CYS A 14 42.27 36.67 -10.05
CA CYS A 14 42.21 35.79 -8.88
C CYS A 14 41.64 34.44 -9.29
N LEU A 15 42.50 33.45 -9.40
CA LEU A 15 42.11 32.03 -9.49
C LEU A 15 41.60 31.58 -8.13
N PHE A 16 40.29 31.62 -7.95
CA PHE A 16 39.66 30.89 -6.86
C PHE A 16 39.68 29.39 -7.21
N THR A 17 40.64 28.67 -6.67
CA THR A 17 40.60 27.20 -6.60
C THR A 17 39.48 26.84 -5.61
N SER A 18 38.30 26.61 -6.15
CA SER A 18 37.21 25.99 -5.39
C SER A 18 37.63 24.53 -5.12
N CYS A 19 38.07 24.26 -3.89
CA CYS A 19 38.10 22.91 -3.36
C CYS A 19 36.65 22.44 -3.24
N ALA A 20 36.15 21.81 -4.28
CA ALA A 20 34.95 20.99 -4.18
C ALA A 20 35.30 19.83 -3.24
N SER A 21 34.92 19.92 -1.99
CA SER A 21 34.81 18.82 -1.08
C SER A 21 33.83 17.83 -1.75
N ARG A 22 34.37 16.75 -2.30
CA ARG A 22 33.59 15.56 -2.55
C ARG A 22 33.09 15.13 -1.18
N GLU A 23 31.88 15.50 -0.84
CA GLU A 23 31.13 14.76 0.17
C GLU A 23 31.11 13.32 -0.31
N GLY A 24 31.87 12.49 0.38
CA GLY A 24 31.82 11.06 0.20
C GLY A 24 30.39 10.65 0.40
N GLY A 25 29.73 10.24 -0.69
CA GLY A 25 28.50 9.50 -0.57
C GLY A 25 28.83 8.32 0.34
N GLU A 26 28.42 8.41 1.59
CA GLU A 26 28.37 7.25 2.43
C GLU A 26 27.51 6.26 1.66
N ASN A 27 28.18 5.22 1.15
CA ASN A 27 27.53 3.98 0.78
C ASN A 27 26.85 3.49 2.06
N VAL A 28 25.62 3.95 2.29
CA VAL A 28 24.74 3.29 3.25
C VAL A 28 24.72 1.84 2.79
N PRO A 29 25.32 0.93 3.55
CA PRO A 29 25.27 -0.47 3.17
C PRO A 29 23.77 -0.76 3.04
N SER A 30 23.37 -1.34 1.92
CA SER A 30 22.07 -1.95 1.77
C SER A 30 22.04 -3.08 2.78
N SER A 31 21.77 -2.72 4.04
CA SER A 31 21.54 -3.69 5.08
C SER A 31 20.27 -4.42 4.67
N SER A 32 20.47 -5.62 4.12
CA SER A 32 19.42 -6.64 4.00
C SER A 32 18.91 -7.08 5.37
N GLY A 33 19.15 -6.28 6.42
CA GLY A 33 18.62 -6.40 7.75
C GLY A 33 17.14 -6.05 7.72
N ARG A 34 16.32 -7.07 7.70
CA ARG A 34 14.86 -7.01 7.70
C ARG A 34 14.38 -6.40 8.99
N ASP A 35 14.12 -5.11 8.97
CA ASP A 35 13.33 -4.51 10.02
C ASP A 35 11.88 -5.00 9.89
N ALA A 36 11.47 -5.88 10.80
CA ALA A 36 10.10 -6.42 10.85
C ALA A 36 9.02 -5.32 10.98
N LEU A 37 9.41 -4.10 11.32
CA LEU A 37 8.53 -2.94 11.45
C LEU A 37 8.57 -2.02 10.22
N GLY A 38 9.49 -2.28 9.26
CA GLY A 38 9.63 -1.49 8.03
C GLY A 38 9.95 -0.03 8.29
N HIS A 39 10.92 0.28 9.19
CA HIS A 39 11.36 1.65 9.49
C HIS A 39 12.17 2.25 8.33
N ARG A 40 11.55 2.34 7.19
CA ARG A 40 12.08 2.94 5.99
C ARG A 40 10.96 3.70 5.29
N PRO A 41 11.29 4.63 4.39
CA PRO A 41 10.30 5.32 3.58
C PRO A 41 9.38 4.36 2.83
N GLY A 42 8.15 4.79 2.62
CA GLY A 42 7.19 4.09 1.78
C GLY A 42 7.71 3.94 0.36
N PRO A 43 7.33 2.87 -0.33
CA PRO A 43 7.87 2.54 -1.64
C PRO A 43 7.51 3.61 -2.66
N LYS A 44 8.49 3.92 -3.54
CA LYS A 44 8.31 4.81 -4.69
C LYS A 44 8.96 4.17 -5.91
N GLY A 45 8.34 4.36 -7.09
CA GLY A 45 8.89 3.84 -8.34
C GLY A 45 8.88 2.32 -8.46
N PHE A 46 8.16 1.60 -7.59
CA PHE A 46 8.01 0.16 -7.69
C PHE A 46 7.29 -0.21 -9.00
N ARG A 47 7.59 -1.41 -9.51
CA ARG A 47 7.02 -1.90 -10.77
C ARG A 47 6.15 -3.13 -10.59
N THR A 48 6.26 -3.82 -9.47
CA THR A 48 5.49 -5.03 -9.18
C THR A 48 4.40 -4.74 -8.15
N VAL A 49 3.19 -5.15 -8.45
CA VAL A 49 2.04 -5.10 -7.54
C VAL A 49 1.50 -6.51 -7.36
N VAL A 50 1.59 -7.01 -6.16
CA VAL A 50 1.00 -8.29 -5.77
C VAL A 50 -0.41 -8.01 -5.29
N ILE A 51 -1.40 -8.63 -5.90
CA ILE A 51 -2.81 -8.52 -5.51
C ILE A 51 -3.24 -9.85 -4.89
N ASP A 52 -3.67 -9.76 -3.66
CA ASP A 52 -4.22 -10.86 -2.91
C ASP A 52 -5.75 -10.72 -2.82
N ALA A 53 -6.47 -11.64 -3.41
CA ALA A 53 -7.90 -11.78 -3.16
C ALA A 53 -8.07 -12.62 -1.90
N GLY A 54 -8.62 -12.04 -0.84
CA GLY A 54 -8.83 -12.73 0.44
C GLY A 54 -9.58 -14.04 0.29
N HIS A 55 -9.34 -14.98 1.19
CA HIS A 55 -10.04 -16.28 1.24
C HIS A 55 -9.87 -17.12 -0.04
N GLY A 56 -10.80 -18.04 -0.29
CA GLY A 56 -10.84 -18.89 -1.50
C GLY A 56 -10.96 -20.38 -1.20
N GLY A 57 -11.54 -21.14 -2.11
CA GLY A 57 -11.77 -22.57 -1.95
C GLY A 57 -12.69 -22.85 -0.75
N GLU A 58 -12.22 -23.64 0.19
CA GLU A 58 -12.94 -24.01 1.42
C GLU A 58 -13.11 -22.85 2.41
N ASP A 59 -12.23 -21.84 2.36
CA ASP A 59 -12.37 -20.61 3.14
C ASP A 59 -13.27 -19.61 2.40
N SER A 60 -14.53 -19.52 2.84
CA SER A 60 -15.50 -18.60 2.26
C SER A 60 -15.31 -17.15 2.67
N GLY A 61 -14.58 -16.89 3.77
CA GLY A 61 -14.65 -15.62 4.47
C GLY A 61 -16.04 -15.32 5.01
N ALA A 62 -16.37 -14.07 5.16
CA ALA A 62 -17.68 -13.62 5.58
C ALA A 62 -18.76 -13.97 4.55
N GLN A 63 -19.98 -14.25 5.05
CA GLN A 63 -21.16 -14.40 4.23
C GLN A 63 -22.19 -13.34 4.59
N SER A 64 -22.73 -12.66 3.59
CA SER A 64 -23.82 -11.72 3.81
C SER A 64 -25.13 -12.48 4.04
N TRP A 65 -25.78 -12.21 5.17
CA TRP A 65 -27.11 -12.75 5.46
C TRP A 65 -28.20 -12.12 4.56
N SER A 66 -28.00 -10.92 4.03
CA SER A 66 -28.99 -10.19 3.24
C SER A 66 -28.91 -10.46 1.74
N THR A 67 -27.73 -10.77 1.20
CA THR A 67 -27.50 -10.98 -0.23
C THR A 67 -27.01 -12.38 -0.56
N SER A 68 -26.63 -13.17 0.44
CA SER A 68 -25.98 -14.49 0.32
C SER A 68 -24.61 -14.48 -0.35
N GLU A 69 -24.06 -13.31 -0.67
CA GLU A 69 -22.71 -13.17 -1.25
C GLU A 69 -21.64 -13.67 -0.29
N LEU A 70 -20.62 -14.30 -0.84
CA LEU A 70 -19.44 -14.75 -0.11
C LEU A 70 -18.29 -13.77 -0.30
N GLU A 71 -17.56 -13.49 0.76
CA GLU A 71 -16.40 -12.58 0.72
C GLU A 71 -15.38 -13.02 -0.33
N LYS A 72 -15.06 -14.33 -0.39
CA LYS A 72 -14.09 -14.86 -1.36
C LYS A 72 -14.40 -14.51 -2.81
N ASP A 73 -15.69 -14.47 -3.19
CA ASP A 73 -16.12 -14.19 -4.56
C ASP A 73 -16.05 -12.70 -4.87
N LEU A 74 -16.50 -11.87 -3.93
CA LEU A 74 -16.44 -10.42 -4.05
C LEU A 74 -14.99 -9.92 -4.08
N ALA A 75 -14.14 -10.45 -3.18
CA ALA A 75 -12.72 -10.14 -3.13
C ALA A 75 -12.01 -10.51 -4.45
N LEU A 76 -12.33 -11.67 -5.01
CA LEU A 76 -11.77 -12.11 -6.31
C LEU A 76 -12.22 -11.21 -7.47
N ASP A 77 -13.49 -10.81 -7.51
CA ASP A 77 -13.98 -9.92 -8.56
C ASP A 77 -13.31 -8.54 -8.49
N VAL A 78 -13.21 -7.95 -7.28
CA VAL A 78 -12.51 -6.66 -7.09
C VAL A 78 -11.03 -6.80 -7.46
N ALA A 79 -10.35 -7.85 -7.00
CA ALA A 79 -8.94 -8.10 -7.30
C ALA A 79 -8.67 -8.20 -8.81
N ARG A 80 -9.50 -8.93 -9.54
CA ARG A 80 -9.41 -9.02 -11.02
C ARG A 80 -9.64 -7.69 -11.72
N ARG A 81 -10.52 -6.84 -11.18
CA ARG A 81 -10.73 -5.48 -11.70
C ARG A 81 -9.52 -4.61 -11.44
N VAL A 82 -8.93 -4.66 -10.22
CA VAL A 82 -7.67 -3.95 -9.92
C VAL A 82 -6.55 -4.40 -10.85
N GLN A 83 -6.43 -5.70 -11.13
CA GLN A 83 -5.46 -6.22 -12.09
C GLN A 83 -5.64 -5.57 -13.47
N ARG A 84 -6.88 -5.52 -13.99
CA ARG A 84 -7.16 -4.87 -15.29
C ARG A 84 -6.82 -3.39 -15.28
N GLU A 85 -7.16 -2.67 -14.22
CA GLU A 85 -6.87 -1.25 -14.06
C GLU A 85 -5.37 -0.94 -14.08
N LEU A 86 -4.54 -1.82 -13.53
CA LEU A 86 -3.10 -1.65 -13.42
C LEU A 86 -2.33 -2.22 -14.63
N SER A 87 -2.98 -3.00 -15.48
CA SER A 87 -2.35 -3.61 -16.66
C SER A 87 -1.69 -2.58 -17.56
N GLY A 88 -0.51 -2.92 -18.09
CA GLY A 88 0.29 -2.04 -18.95
C GLY A 88 1.13 -0.99 -18.22
N GLN A 89 0.88 -0.75 -16.92
CA GLN A 89 1.65 0.17 -16.09
C GLN A 89 2.53 -0.57 -15.08
N PHE A 90 2.04 -1.70 -14.56
CA PHE A 90 2.71 -2.52 -13.55
C PHE A 90 2.74 -3.98 -13.97
N ARG A 91 3.74 -4.70 -13.46
CA ARG A 91 3.70 -6.16 -13.38
C ARG A 91 2.76 -6.55 -12.26
N VAL A 92 1.55 -6.99 -12.61
CA VAL A 92 0.57 -7.42 -11.62
C VAL A 92 0.65 -8.93 -11.41
N VAL A 93 0.84 -9.34 -10.16
CA VAL A 93 0.91 -10.73 -9.73
C VAL A 93 -0.32 -11.02 -8.88
N MET A 94 -1.19 -11.89 -9.36
CA MET A 94 -2.35 -12.34 -8.60
C MET A 94 -1.97 -13.51 -7.70
N MET A 95 -2.28 -13.45 -6.40
CA MET A 95 -2.10 -14.59 -5.48
C MET A 95 -2.95 -15.79 -5.89
N ARG A 96 -4.21 -15.53 -6.21
CA ARG A 96 -5.14 -16.48 -6.84
C ARG A 96 -5.93 -15.77 -7.94
N ASN A 97 -6.28 -16.54 -8.96
CA ASN A 97 -7.12 -16.05 -10.05
C ASN A 97 -8.32 -16.99 -10.31
N SER A 98 -8.61 -17.84 -9.34
CA SER A 98 -9.73 -18.77 -9.29
C SER A 98 -10.20 -18.93 -7.85
N ASP A 99 -11.27 -19.69 -7.65
CA ASP A 99 -11.73 -20.07 -6.32
C ASP A 99 -10.82 -21.18 -5.76
N THR A 100 -9.66 -20.78 -5.24
CA THR A 100 -8.62 -21.67 -4.71
C THR A 100 -8.21 -21.20 -3.32
N PHE A 101 -8.13 -22.12 -2.37
CA PHE A 101 -7.57 -21.85 -1.05
C PHE A 101 -6.06 -21.67 -1.12
N ILE A 102 -5.56 -20.68 -0.39
CA ILE A 102 -4.13 -20.45 -0.16
C ILE A 102 -3.98 -20.06 1.31
N ASP A 103 -3.18 -20.84 2.05
CA ASP A 103 -2.96 -20.54 3.45
C ASP A 103 -2.15 -19.24 3.65
N LEU A 104 -2.20 -18.70 4.88
CA LEU A 104 -1.58 -17.41 5.19
C LEU A 104 -0.05 -17.41 5.05
N ASP A 105 0.61 -18.51 5.40
CA ASP A 105 2.07 -18.61 5.29
C ASP A 105 2.52 -18.72 3.84
N GLU A 106 1.73 -19.41 3.01
CA GLU A 106 1.96 -19.46 1.57
C GLU A 106 1.76 -18.08 0.92
N ARG A 107 0.74 -17.31 1.33
CA ARG A 107 0.56 -15.92 0.87
C ARG A 107 1.76 -15.05 1.24
N VAL A 108 2.26 -15.16 2.47
CA VAL A 108 3.47 -14.46 2.91
C VAL A 108 4.68 -14.84 2.08
N ALA A 109 4.89 -16.14 1.84
CA ALA A 109 6.02 -16.64 1.06
C ALA A 109 5.98 -16.14 -0.39
N ARG A 110 4.81 -16.22 -1.04
CA ARG A 110 4.61 -15.74 -2.42
C ARG A 110 4.86 -14.23 -2.52
N ALA A 111 4.30 -13.42 -1.60
CA ALA A 111 4.52 -11.98 -1.59
C ALA A 111 5.99 -11.63 -1.45
N SER A 112 6.71 -12.35 -0.58
CA SER A 112 8.12 -12.09 -0.26
C SER A 112 9.09 -12.35 -1.42
N GLN A 113 8.64 -13.04 -2.48
CA GLN A 113 9.44 -13.28 -3.70
C GLN A 113 9.57 -12.02 -4.58
N HIS A 114 8.81 -10.97 -4.30
CA HIS A 114 8.73 -9.75 -5.12
C HIS A 114 9.34 -8.55 -4.39
N GLY A 115 10.65 -8.60 -4.09
CA GLY A 115 11.36 -7.64 -3.25
C GLY A 115 11.28 -6.17 -3.64
N ASP A 116 10.91 -5.86 -4.90
CA ASP A 116 10.71 -4.52 -5.46
C ASP A 116 9.24 -4.11 -5.56
N GLY A 117 8.35 -4.90 -4.94
CA GLY A 117 6.91 -4.74 -5.08
C GLY A 117 6.20 -4.24 -3.81
N VAL A 118 4.90 -4.14 -3.95
CA VAL A 118 3.94 -3.90 -2.86
C VAL A 118 2.86 -4.97 -2.90
N LEU A 119 2.30 -5.31 -1.75
CA LEU A 119 1.15 -6.21 -1.62
C LEU A 119 -0.10 -5.42 -1.21
N VAL A 120 -1.19 -5.66 -1.92
CA VAL A 120 -2.53 -5.21 -1.54
C VAL A 120 -3.45 -6.43 -1.43
N SER A 121 -3.89 -6.73 -0.21
CA SER A 121 -4.89 -7.76 0.08
C SER A 121 -6.27 -7.11 0.11
N ILE A 122 -7.26 -7.73 -0.52
CA ILE A 122 -8.61 -7.22 -0.73
C ILE A 122 -9.61 -8.12 -0.02
N HIS A 123 -10.38 -7.54 0.87
CA HIS A 123 -11.31 -8.20 1.77
C HIS A 123 -12.63 -7.43 1.90
N PHE A 124 -13.60 -8.07 2.52
CA PHE A 124 -14.84 -7.47 3.02
C PHE A 124 -15.07 -7.91 4.46
N ASN A 125 -15.19 -6.96 5.35
CA ASN A 125 -15.27 -7.18 6.78
C ASN A 125 -16.60 -7.81 7.23
N SER A 126 -16.62 -8.30 8.46
CA SER A 126 -17.81 -8.77 9.15
C SER A 126 -17.76 -8.38 10.63
N GLY A 127 -18.94 -8.25 11.24
CA GLY A 127 -19.08 -7.88 12.64
C GLY A 127 -20.53 -7.58 12.99
N PRO A 128 -20.79 -6.84 14.08
CA PRO A 128 -22.13 -6.33 14.37
C PRO A 128 -22.73 -5.56 13.19
N SER A 129 -24.02 -5.77 12.91
CA SER A 129 -24.69 -5.25 11.71
C SER A 129 -24.75 -3.72 11.59
N TYR A 130 -24.52 -3.00 12.70
CA TYR A 130 -24.45 -1.54 12.72
C TYR A 130 -23.06 -1.00 12.27
N LEU A 131 -22.05 -1.87 12.17
CA LEU A 131 -20.74 -1.48 11.65
C LEU A 131 -20.81 -1.32 10.14
N HIS A 132 -20.17 -0.27 9.65
CA HIS A 132 -20.11 0.06 8.23
C HIS A 132 -18.88 0.90 7.91
N GLY A 133 -18.58 1.09 6.63
CA GLY A 133 -17.49 1.87 6.11
C GLY A 133 -16.19 1.07 5.93
N PRO A 134 -15.33 1.49 5.00
CA PRO A 134 -14.08 0.82 4.72
C PRO A 134 -13.06 1.00 5.85
N GLU A 135 -12.23 -0.02 6.06
CA GLU A 135 -11.04 0.01 6.90
C GLU A 135 -9.82 -0.40 6.10
N THR A 136 -8.67 0.20 6.39
CA THR A 136 -7.41 -0.27 5.80
C THR A 136 -6.43 -0.61 6.90
N TYR A 137 -5.91 -1.84 6.88
CA TYR A 137 -4.95 -2.33 7.85
C TYR A 137 -3.53 -2.28 7.30
N TYR A 138 -2.61 -1.86 8.14
CA TYR A 138 -1.18 -1.93 7.92
C TYR A 138 -0.46 -2.27 9.24
N TRP A 139 0.78 -2.69 9.15
CA TRP A 139 1.63 -2.88 10.32
C TRP A 139 2.96 -2.15 10.17
N ARG A 140 3.65 -2.36 9.08
CA ARG A 140 4.97 -1.81 8.80
C ARG A 140 4.89 -0.32 8.49
N VAL A 141 5.92 0.43 8.91
CA VAL A 141 5.96 1.89 8.66
C VAL A 141 5.99 2.18 7.16
N ASP A 142 6.75 1.38 6.38
CA ASP A 142 6.83 1.53 4.92
C ASP A 142 5.54 1.22 4.15
N SER A 143 4.56 0.65 4.83
CA SER A 143 3.22 0.37 4.27
C SER A 143 2.23 1.51 4.51
N TYR A 144 2.54 2.42 5.47
CA TYR A 144 1.61 3.44 5.95
C TYR A 144 1.08 4.35 4.85
N SER A 145 1.97 4.87 4.01
CA SER A 145 1.58 5.83 2.97
C SER A 145 0.64 5.22 1.93
N LEU A 146 0.92 3.97 1.53
CA LEU A 146 0.03 3.21 0.65
C LEU A 146 -1.33 2.96 1.31
N ALA A 147 -1.33 2.51 2.56
CA ALA A 147 -2.55 2.25 3.30
C ALA A 147 -3.40 3.52 3.45
N ARG A 148 -2.77 4.65 3.76
CA ARG A 148 -3.45 5.95 3.87
C ARG A 148 -4.07 6.42 2.55
N ARG A 149 -3.40 6.19 1.42
CA ARG A 149 -3.94 6.52 0.09
C ARG A 149 -5.14 5.66 -0.24
N ILE A 150 -5.05 4.34 -0.01
CA ILE A 150 -6.17 3.41 -0.23
C ILE A 150 -7.34 3.83 0.64
N GLN A 151 -7.12 4.04 1.95
CA GLN A 151 -8.18 4.44 2.87
C GLN A 151 -8.90 5.71 2.40
N ARG A 152 -8.18 6.78 2.07
CA ARG A 152 -8.78 8.03 1.58
C ARG A 152 -9.63 7.85 0.33
N LYS A 153 -9.19 6.99 -0.60
CA LYS A 153 -9.93 6.73 -1.84
C LYS A 153 -11.20 5.92 -1.59
N LEU A 154 -11.15 4.97 -0.67
CA LEU A 154 -12.31 4.18 -0.27
C LEU A 154 -13.31 5.02 0.54
N GLU A 155 -12.83 5.86 1.46
CA GLU A 155 -13.64 6.83 2.21
C GLU A 155 -14.45 7.75 1.30
N ALA A 156 -13.81 8.24 0.23
CA ALA A 156 -14.48 9.11 -0.73
C ALA A 156 -15.64 8.42 -1.47
N LEU A 157 -15.64 7.09 -1.57
CA LEU A 157 -16.75 6.31 -2.12
C LEU A 157 -17.86 6.03 -1.10
N ALA A 158 -17.49 5.90 0.17
CA ALA A 158 -18.40 5.58 1.27
C ALA A 158 -19.07 6.81 1.89
N GLY A 159 -18.91 8.01 1.32
CA GLY A 159 -19.55 9.23 1.82
C GLY A 159 -19.05 9.71 3.18
N ASN A 160 -17.78 9.48 3.49
CA ASN A 160 -17.10 9.81 4.76
C ASN A 160 -17.52 8.97 5.98
N GLU A 161 -18.29 7.94 5.80
CA GLU A 161 -18.64 6.98 6.85
C GLU A 161 -17.61 5.85 6.86
N ALA A 162 -16.39 6.16 7.27
CA ALA A 162 -15.29 5.23 7.28
C ALA A 162 -14.82 4.92 8.69
N ARG A 163 -14.41 3.68 8.91
CA ARG A 163 -13.80 3.29 10.19
C ARG A 163 -12.32 3.64 10.28
N GLY A 164 -11.70 3.91 9.15
CA GLY A 164 -10.41 4.56 9.07
C GLY A 164 -9.22 3.63 8.86
N LEU A 165 -8.04 4.22 9.08
CA LEU A 165 -6.75 3.57 8.93
C LEU A 165 -6.30 2.98 10.26
N VAL A 166 -6.08 1.67 10.31
CA VAL A 166 -5.77 0.94 11.55
C VAL A 166 -4.41 0.25 11.46
N ARG A 167 -3.54 0.46 12.44
CA ARG A 167 -2.30 -0.29 12.57
C ARG A 167 -2.57 -1.61 13.29
N ARG A 168 -2.73 -2.69 12.52
CA ARG A 168 -3.11 -4.01 13.04
C ARG A 168 -2.08 -5.07 12.65
N ARG A 169 -1.67 -5.88 13.64
CA ARG A 169 -0.61 -6.89 13.49
C ARG A 169 -1.17 -8.21 12.92
N LEU A 170 -1.74 -8.15 11.71
CA LEU A 170 -2.15 -9.35 10.99
C LEU A 170 -0.94 -10.06 10.38
N ARG A 171 -1.06 -11.38 10.07
CA ARG A 171 0.02 -12.15 9.48
C ARG A 171 0.46 -11.53 8.15
N LEU A 172 -0.48 -11.17 7.30
CA LEU A 172 -0.21 -10.63 5.97
C LEU A 172 0.27 -9.18 5.98
N THR A 173 -0.08 -8.37 6.99
CA THR A 173 0.44 -7.00 7.10
C THR A 173 1.83 -6.92 7.72
N ARG A 174 2.24 -7.96 8.47
CA ARG A 174 3.48 -7.98 9.26
C ARG A 174 4.61 -8.77 8.63
N ASN A 175 4.31 -9.98 8.13
CA ASN A 175 5.33 -10.99 7.79
C ASN A 175 5.95 -10.85 6.40
N PRO A 176 5.26 -10.37 5.34
CA PRO A 176 5.89 -10.20 4.05
C PRO A 176 7.09 -9.27 4.10
N GLN A 177 8.07 -9.54 3.23
CA GLN A 177 9.31 -8.75 3.14
C GLN A 177 9.13 -7.45 2.35
N ILE A 178 7.99 -7.27 1.73
CA ILE A 178 7.57 -6.09 0.98
C ILE A 178 6.53 -5.30 1.76
N PRO A 179 6.35 -4.00 1.49
CA PRO A 179 5.24 -3.23 2.03
C PRO A 179 3.90 -3.87 1.68
N CYS A 180 3.03 -4.01 2.67
CA CYS A 180 1.75 -4.68 2.51
C CYS A 180 0.63 -3.99 3.26
N VAL A 181 -0.54 -3.99 2.65
CA VAL A 181 -1.78 -3.44 3.19
C VAL A 181 -2.92 -4.42 2.96
N LEU A 182 -3.91 -4.40 3.86
CA LEU A 182 -5.15 -5.13 3.71
C LEU A 182 -6.30 -4.11 3.71
N ALA A 183 -7.10 -4.12 2.65
CA ALA A 183 -8.22 -3.24 2.45
C ALA A 183 -9.53 -3.99 2.69
N GLU A 184 -10.23 -3.65 3.76
CA GLU A 184 -11.61 -4.04 4.02
C GLU A 184 -12.52 -3.05 3.30
N CYS A 185 -13.16 -3.51 2.22
CA CYS A 185 -13.92 -2.66 1.31
C CYS A 185 -15.31 -2.28 1.80
N GLY A 186 -15.72 -2.77 2.96
CA GLY A 186 -17.01 -2.59 3.61
C GLY A 186 -17.40 -3.84 4.39
N TYR A 187 -18.54 -3.81 5.09
CA TYR A 187 -19.02 -4.87 5.97
C TYR A 187 -20.14 -5.70 5.33
N LEU A 188 -19.92 -6.99 5.07
CA LEU A 188 -20.97 -7.89 4.56
C LEU A 188 -22.05 -8.21 5.59
N SER A 189 -21.78 -7.97 6.88
CA SER A 189 -22.76 -8.04 7.96
C SER A 189 -23.72 -6.85 8.01
N ASN A 190 -23.41 -5.75 7.31
CA ASN A 190 -24.31 -4.61 7.13
C ASN A 190 -25.11 -4.79 5.82
N ALA A 191 -26.45 -4.74 5.92
CA ALA A 191 -27.31 -5.04 4.78
C ALA A 191 -27.20 -4.02 3.62
N GLU A 192 -26.91 -2.75 3.94
CA GLU A 192 -26.74 -1.71 2.92
C GLU A 192 -25.41 -1.88 2.19
N GLU A 193 -24.31 -2.08 2.92
CA GLU A 193 -23.00 -2.31 2.32
C GLU A 193 -22.93 -3.62 1.53
N ALA A 194 -23.59 -4.67 2.03
CA ALA A 194 -23.71 -5.92 1.28
C ALA A 194 -24.41 -5.72 -0.06
N ARG A 195 -25.47 -4.88 -0.13
CA ARG A 195 -26.13 -4.54 -1.40
C ARG A 195 -25.20 -3.73 -2.33
N PHE A 196 -24.42 -2.79 -1.78
CA PHE A 196 -23.40 -2.12 -2.57
C PHE A 196 -22.35 -3.08 -3.10
N ALA A 197 -21.83 -3.96 -2.26
CA ALA A 197 -20.85 -4.98 -2.67
C ALA A 197 -21.40 -5.92 -3.75
N SER A 198 -22.70 -6.22 -3.75
CA SER A 198 -23.36 -7.03 -4.80
C SER A 198 -23.46 -6.31 -6.15
N ASP A 199 -23.38 -4.97 -6.19
CA ASP A 199 -23.42 -4.20 -7.44
C ASP A 199 -22.06 -4.26 -8.16
N PRO A 200 -21.98 -4.84 -9.38
CA PRO A 200 -20.75 -4.86 -10.16
C PRO A 200 -20.17 -3.48 -10.47
N GLY A 201 -21.02 -2.46 -10.58
CA GLY A 201 -20.60 -1.06 -10.79
C GLY A 201 -19.88 -0.51 -9.56
N TYR A 202 -20.37 -0.80 -8.35
CA TYR A 202 -19.69 -0.43 -7.11
C TYR A 202 -18.34 -1.12 -6.97
N ARG A 203 -18.25 -2.43 -7.24
CA ARG A 203 -16.96 -3.14 -7.26
C ARG A 203 -15.98 -2.56 -8.27
N GLY A 204 -16.47 -2.07 -9.42
CA GLY A 204 -15.67 -1.32 -10.38
C GLY A 204 -15.09 -0.03 -9.78
N ARG A 205 -15.90 0.73 -9.03
CA ARG A 205 -15.45 1.95 -8.34
C ARG A 205 -14.42 1.64 -7.24
N LEU A 206 -14.64 0.60 -6.45
CA LEU A 206 -13.65 0.12 -5.46
C LEU A 206 -12.31 -0.19 -6.12
N ALA A 207 -12.32 -0.94 -7.20
CA ALA A 207 -11.11 -1.31 -7.93
C ALA A 207 -10.39 -0.08 -8.50
N GLY A 208 -11.11 0.86 -9.09
CA GLY A 208 -10.55 2.12 -9.58
C GLY A 208 -9.92 2.96 -8.48
N ALA A 209 -10.56 3.01 -7.30
CA ALA A 209 -10.04 3.71 -6.12
C ALA A 209 -8.72 3.09 -5.63
N ILE A 210 -8.68 1.77 -5.48
CA ILE A 210 -7.46 1.03 -5.06
C ILE A 210 -6.34 1.22 -6.10
N ALA A 211 -6.64 1.04 -7.38
CA ALA A 211 -5.66 1.22 -8.45
C ALA A 211 -5.11 2.66 -8.52
N SER A 212 -5.97 3.67 -8.33
CA SER A 212 -5.56 5.07 -8.24
C SER A 212 -4.59 5.31 -7.07
N ALA A 213 -4.87 4.74 -5.88
CA ALA A 213 -4.01 4.86 -4.72
C ALA A 213 -2.63 4.21 -4.95
N ILE A 214 -2.59 3.06 -5.63
CA ILE A 214 -1.35 2.36 -6.00
C ILE A 214 -0.51 3.21 -6.97
N ARG A 215 -1.13 3.81 -8.00
CA ARG A 215 -0.45 4.71 -8.94
C ARG A 215 0.13 5.93 -8.22
N GLU A 216 -0.65 6.56 -7.34
CA GLU A 216 -0.18 7.70 -6.55
C GLU A 216 0.98 7.30 -5.64
N GLN A 217 0.95 6.13 -5.02
CA GLN A 217 2.06 5.65 -4.19
C GLN A 217 3.33 5.45 -5.03
N ALA A 218 3.22 4.86 -6.20
CA ALA A 218 4.36 4.67 -7.09
C ALA A 218 4.98 6.00 -7.56
N LEU A 219 4.16 7.03 -7.76
CA LEU A 219 4.62 8.34 -8.20
C LEU A 219 5.20 9.19 -7.07
N TYR A 220 4.57 9.18 -5.91
CA TYR A 220 4.83 10.17 -4.86
C TYR A 220 5.48 9.60 -3.60
N GLY A 221 5.50 8.27 -3.39
CA GLY A 221 6.00 7.69 -2.13
C GLY A 221 5.23 8.26 -0.93
N ASP A 222 5.94 8.75 0.08
CA ASP A 222 5.33 9.32 1.29
C ASP A 222 4.79 10.74 1.13
N GLN A 223 5.04 11.38 -0.01
CA GLN A 223 4.64 12.75 -0.24
C GLN A 223 3.12 12.92 -0.18
N GLY A 224 2.65 13.88 0.61
CA GLY A 224 1.21 14.18 0.73
C GLY A 224 0.41 13.25 1.65
N THR A 225 1.06 12.31 2.36
CA THR A 225 0.38 11.39 3.29
C THR A 225 0.46 11.81 4.76
N GLY A 226 1.16 12.90 5.05
CA GLY A 226 1.40 13.38 6.41
C GLY A 226 2.59 12.68 7.08
N PRO A 227 2.80 12.92 8.39
CA PRO A 227 3.92 12.31 9.10
C PRO A 227 3.77 10.80 9.17
N LEU A 228 4.91 10.11 9.08
CA LEU A 228 4.95 8.66 9.30
C LEU A 228 4.59 8.35 10.76
N PRO A 229 3.96 7.18 11.00
CA PRO A 229 3.65 6.76 12.36
C PRO A 229 4.95 6.57 13.18
N PRO A 230 4.91 6.87 14.48
CA PRO A 230 6.08 6.67 15.34
C PRO A 230 6.44 5.18 15.41
N PRO A 231 7.71 4.86 15.72
CA PRO A 231 8.12 3.51 16.07
C PRO A 231 7.29 2.97 17.23
N LEU A 232 7.02 1.67 17.22
CA LEU A 232 6.37 1.02 18.35
C LEU A 232 7.43 0.74 19.43
N ASN A 233 7.32 1.42 20.57
CA ASN A 233 8.20 1.20 21.73
C ASN A 233 7.63 0.17 22.73
N ALA A 234 6.46 -0.40 22.43
CA ALA A 234 5.84 -1.40 23.27
C ALA A 234 6.25 -2.83 22.85
N PRO A 235 6.22 -3.81 23.76
CA PRO A 235 6.32 -5.22 23.40
C PRO A 235 5.30 -5.53 22.29
N LEU A 236 5.74 -6.30 21.30
CA LEU A 236 4.86 -6.69 20.21
C LEU A 236 3.66 -7.47 20.79
N SER A 237 2.45 -6.96 20.56
CA SER A 237 1.23 -7.69 20.89
C SER A 237 1.19 -9.03 20.15
N ARG A 238 0.40 -9.99 20.67
CA ARG A 238 0.16 -11.24 19.93
C ARG A 238 -0.43 -10.90 18.55
N PRO A 239 -0.13 -11.69 17.51
CA PRO A 239 -0.82 -11.59 16.23
C PRO A 239 -2.33 -11.72 16.45
N THR A 240 -3.10 -10.92 15.74
CA THR A 240 -4.58 -10.94 15.80
C THR A 240 -5.19 -11.91 14.79
N ASP A 241 -4.38 -12.49 13.96
CA ASP A 241 -4.67 -13.51 12.94
C ASP A 241 -4.13 -14.90 13.35
N ALA A 242 -3.96 -15.16 14.64
CA ALA A 242 -3.71 -16.51 15.11
C ALA A 242 -4.94 -17.38 14.77
N PRO A 243 -4.74 -18.61 14.27
CA PRO A 243 -5.87 -19.53 14.12
C PRO A 243 -6.56 -19.68 15.47
N GLU A 244 -7.89 -19.58 15.48
CA GLU A 244 -8.75 -19.85 16.63
C GLU A 244 -8.70 -21.34 16.98
#